data_faf8ecbebc72e9b0b68403878dea0758
#
_entry.id   faf8ecbebc72e9b0b68403878dea0758
#
_cell.length_a   1.000
_cell.length_b   1.000
_cell.length_c   1.000
_cell.angle_alpha   90.00
_cell.angle_beta   90.00
_cell.angle_gamma   90.00
#
_symmetry.space_group_name_H-M   'P 1'
#
loop_
_entity.id
_entity.type
_entity.pdbx_description
1 polymer ?
#
loop_
_entity_poly.entity_id
_entity_poly.type
_entity_poly.pdbx_seq_one_letter_code
_entity_poly.pdbx_strand_id
1 'polypeptide(L)'
;MGDGFLPPDAFILEPFWVNFFENTSLVQFDHRVLATITALVILGICICNYKKIKDQLIKKLFLTLSSIIIIQYLLGIFVLKLLVPVALGVIHQLGSLIVLTLITLIISEIYTKEKGAI
;
A
#
# COMPACT_ATOMS: atom_id res chain seq x y z
N MET A 1 -4.24 -23.22 6.62
CA MET A 1 -3.66 -22.71 5.35
C MET A 1 -3.10 -23.94 4.66
N GLY A 2 -3.56 -24.23 3.43
CA GLY A 2 -3.02 -25.36 2.67
C GLY A 2 -1.57 -25.10 2.27
N ASP A 3 -0.82 -26.17 1.99
CA ASP A 3 0.61 -26.13 1.62
C ASP A 3 0.89 -25.50 0.24
N GLY A 4 -0.12 -24.91 -0.42
CA GLY A 4 -0.05 -24.26 -1.71
C GLY A 4 0.12 -22.75 -1.60
N PHE A 5 0.70 -22.13 -2.65
CA PHE A 5 0.86 -20.68 -2.79
C PHE A 5 -0.50 -19.95 -2.88
N LEU A 6 -1.50 -20.57 -3.52
CA LEU A 6 -2.87 -20.08 -3.61
C LEU A 6 -3.76 -20.67 -2.51
N PRO A 7 -4.84 -19.96 -2.10
CA PRO A 7 -5.88 -20.55 -1.25
C PRO A 7 -6.47 -21.80 -1.88
N PRO A 8 -6.79 -22.85 -1.12
CA PRO A 8 -7.33 -24.11 -1.66
C PRO A 8 -8.71 -23.96 -2.32
N ASP A 9 -9.43 -22.89 -1.96
CA ASP A 9 -10.76 -22.52 -2.45
C ASP A 9 -10.73 -21.34 -3.43
N ALA A 10 -9.58 -21.05 -4.04
CA ALA A 10 -9.36 -19.85 -4.87
C ALA A 10 -10.30 -19.77 -6.08
N PHE A 11 -10.76 -20.89 -6.64
CA PHE A 11 -11.49 -20.95 -7.92
C PHE A 11 -12.72 -21.88 -7.86
N ILE A 12 -13.52 -21.76 -6.79
CA ILE A 12 -14.72 -22.60 -6.57
C ILE A 12 -16.02 -21.98 -7.12
N LEU A 13 -16.00 -20.69 -7.46
CA LEU A 13 -17.20 -19.98 -7.95
C LEU A 13 -17.26 -20.01 -9.49
N GLU A 14 -18.49 -20.15 -10.01
CA GLU A 14 -18.76 -20.05 -11.43
C GLU A 14 -19.61 -18.78 -11.74
N PRO A 15 -19.35 -18.08 -12.85
CA PRO A 15 -18.26 -18.28 -13.80
C PRO A 15 -16.89 -17.90 -13.20
N PHE A 16 -15.79 -18.47 -13.73
CA PHE A 16 -14.41 -18.35 -13.20
C PHE A 16 -13.99 -16.94 -12.77
N TRP A 17 -14.32 -15.91 -13.53
CA TRP A 17 -13.94 -14.53 -13.23
C TRP A 17 -14.58 -13.95 -11.95
N VAL A 18 -15.70 -14.52 -11.49
CA VAL A 18 -16.39 -14.11 -10.24
C VAL A 18 -15.49 -14.31 -9.01
N ASN A 19 -14.58 -15.30 -9.04
CA ASN A 19 -13.68 -15.56 -7.93
C ASN A 19 -12.79 -14.36 -7.58
N PHE A 20 -12.40 -13.54 -8.55
CA PHE A 20 -11.55 -12.36 -8.32
C PHE A 20 -12.26 -11.25 -7.54
N PHE A 21 -13.59 -11.27 -7.43
CA PHE A 21 -14.38 -10.20 -6.81
C PHE A 21 -15.21 -10.70 -5.62
N GLU A 22 -15.65 -11.94 -5.63
CA GLU A 22 -16.60 -12.47 -4.63
C GLU A 22 -16.01 -13.60 -3.78
N ASN A 23 -14.93 -14.25 -4.22
CA ASN A 23 -14.26 -15.25 -3.40
C ASN A 23 -13.39 -14.58 -2.34
N THR A 24 -13.86 -14.58 -1.10
CA THR A 24 -13.20 -13.90 0.02
C THR A 24 -11.73 -14.32 0.21
N SER A 25 -11.43 -15.61 0.03
CA SER A 25 -10.06 -16.12 0.18
C SER A 25 -9.14 -15.58 -0.92
N LEU A 26 -9.61 -15.57 -2.17
CA LEU A 26 -8.84 -15.06 -3.30
C LEU A 26 -8.69 -13.54 -3.23
N VAL A 27 -9.75 -12.79 -2.91
CA VAL A 27 -9.71 -11.33 -2.73
C VAL A 27 -8.70 -10.93 -1.65
N GLN A 28 -8.66 -11.63 -0.52
CA GLN A 28 -7.67 -11.38 0.52
C GLN A 28 -6.23 -11.70 0.07
N PHE A 29 -6.06 -12.77 -0.70
CA PHE A 29 -4.78 -13.12 -1.29
C PHE A 29 -4.29 -12.04 -2.26
N ASP A 30 -5.13 -11.64 -3.21
CA ASP A 30 -4.83 -10.60 -4.19
C ASP A 30 -4.48 -9.27 -3.52
N HIS A 31 -5.26 -8.89 -2.49
CA HIS A 31 -4.96 -7.69 -1.71
C HIS A 31 -3.57 -7.75 -1.06
N ARG A 32 -3.17 -8.88 -0.49
CA ARG A 32 -1.82 -9.06 0.11
C ARG A 32 -0.72 -8.94 -0.93
N VAL A 33 -0.90 -9.56 -2.09
CA VAL A 33 0.09 -9.51 -3.18
C VAL A 33 0.24 -8.07 -3.67
N LEU A 34 -0.87 -7.38 -3.98
CA LEU A 34 -0.87 -6.00 -4.43
C LEU A 34 -0.29 -5.05 -3.37
N ALA A 35 -0.66 -5.22 -2.09
CA ALA A 35 -0.11 -4.42 -1.00
C ALA A 35 1.40 -4.59 -0.85
N THR A 36 1.90 -5.83 -0.98
CA THR A 36 3.34 -6.11 -0.92
C THR A 36 4.09 -5.47 -2.07
N ILE A 37 3.59 -5.62 -3.30
CA ILE A 37 4.19 -5.00 -4.49
C ILE A 37 4.20 -3.47 -4.34
N THR A 38 3.06 -2.88 -3.96
CA THR A 38 2.92 -1.43 -3.76
C THR A 38 3.90 -0.91 -2.70
N ALA A 39 3.99 -1.58 -1.55
CA ALA A 39 4.91 -1.20 -0.49
C ALA A 39 6.37 -1.27 -0.96
N LEU A 40 6.76 -2.34 -1.64
CA LEU A 40 8.13 -2.50 -2.18
C LEU A 40 8.46 -1.43 -3.22
N VAL A 41 7.54 -1.11 -4.12
CA VAL A 41 7.73 -0.07 -5.14
C VAL A 41 7.90 1.30 -4.49
N ILE A 42 7.01 1.68 -3.57
CA ILE A 42 7.08 2.99 -2.89
C ILE A 42 8.38 3.09 -2.07
N LEU A 43 8.70 2.09 -1.28
CA LEU A 43 9.95 2.07 -0.49
C LEU A 43 11.17 2.11 -1.40
N GLY A 44 11.18 1.36 -2.49
CA GLY A 44 12.25 1.38 -3.48
C GLY A 44 12.46 2.77 -4.08
N ILE A 45 11.39 3.44 -4.49
CA ILE A 45 11.43 4.83 -4.99
C ILE A 45 11.99 5.77 -3.91
N CYS A 46 11.50 5.66 -2.67
CA CYS A 46 11.96 6.50 -1.57
C CYS A 46 13.46 6.30 -1.29
N ILE A 47 13.92 5.07 -1.17
CA ILE A 47 15.32 4.73 -0.86
C ILE A 47 16.26 5.19 -2.00
N CYS A 48 15.93 4.87 -3.26
CA CYS A 48 16.78 5.19 -4.41
C CYS A 48 16.94 6.70 -4.63
N ASN A 49 15.93 7.49 -4.28
CA ASN A 49 15.94 8.93 -4.51
C ASN A 49 16.32 9.76 -3.29
N TYR A 50 16.30 9.19 -2.08
CA TYR A 50 16.54 9.94 -0.83
C TYR A 50 17.85 10.74 -0.82
N LYS A 51 18.95 10.16 -1.35
CA LYS A 51 20.25 10.83 -1.43
C LYS A 51 20.33 11.90 -2.52
N LYS A 52 19.48 11.78 -3.55
CA LYS A 52 19.44 12.72 -4.70
C LYS A 52 18.61 13.97 -4.40
N ILE A 53 17.66 13.88 -3.48
CA ILE A 53 16.77 14.97 -3.11
C ILE A 53 17.57 15.99 -2.27
N LYS A 54 17.69 17.21 -2.80
CA LYS A 54 18.35 18.35 -2.11
C LYS A 54 17.37 19.14 -1.24
N ASP A 55 16.10 19.18 -1.63
CA ASP A 55 15.06 19.93 -0.93
C ASP A 55 14.67 19.24 0.38
N GLN A 56 14.74 20.00 1.47
CA GLN A 56 14.50 19.46 2.83
C GLN A 56 13.03 19.10 3.07
N LEU A 57 12.08 19.83 2.46
CA LEU A 57 10.65 19.51 2.61
C LEU A 57 10.33 18.19 1.90
N ILE A 58 10.74 18.06 0.63
CA ILE A 58 10.53 16.83 -0.14
C ILE A 58 11.20 15.65 0.56
N LYS A 59 12.40 15.84 1.09
CA LYS A 59 13.13 14.81 1.83
C LYS A 59 12.37 14.33 3.08
N LYS A 60 11.79 15.26 3.85
CA LYS A 60 10.94 14.94 5.00
C LYS A 60 9.68 14.20 4.57
N LEU A 61 9.02 14.62 3.49
CA LEU A 61 7.83 13.95 2.96
C LEU A 61 8.13 12.51 2.53
N PHE A 62 9.28 12.26 1.88
CA PHE A 62 9.72 10.90 1.52
C PHE A 62 9.95 10.02 2.74
N LEU A 63 10.57 10.58 3.79
CA LEU A 63 10.80 9.84 5.03
C LEU A 63 9.47 9.52 5.73
N THR A 64 8.56 10.50 5.81
CA THR A 64 7.22 10.32 6.39
C THR A 64 6.43 9.26 5.61
N LEU A 65 6.43 9.31 4.28
CA LEU A 65 5.77 8.33 3.43
C LEU A 65 6.33 6.92 3.67
N SER A 66 7.66 6.78 3.74
CA SER A 66 8.31 5.50 4.01
C SER A 66 7.89 4.91 5.36
N SER A 67 7.86 5.74 6.40
CA SER A 67 7.44 5.33 7.74
C SER A 67 5.98 4.89 7.76
N ILE A 68 5.09 5.67 7.16
CA ILE A 68 3.65 5.37 7.12
C ILE A 68 3.35 4.12 6.29
N ILE A 69 4.03 3.89 5.17
CA ILE A 69 3.87 2.66 4.37
C ILE A 69 4.23 1.42 5.19
N ILE A 70 5.31 1.47 5.97
CA ILE A 70 5.70 0.35 6.83
C ILE A 70 4.63 0.10 7.89
N ILE A 71 4.15 1.15 8.56
CA ILE A 71 3.09 1.05 9.57
C ILE A 71 1.81 0.48 8.95
N GLN A 72 1.40 0.98 7.78
CA GLN A 72 0.23 0.51 7.05
C GLN A 72 0.33 -0.96 6.68
N TYR A 73 1.47 -1.39 6.19
CA TYR A 73 1.70 -2.79 5.83
C TYR A 73 1.59 -3.72 7.05
N LEU A 74 2.23 -3.34 8.16
CA LEU A 74 2.13 -4.09 9.42
C LEU A 74 0.69 -4.10 9.96
N LEU A 75 0.01 -2.95 9.94
CA LEU A 75 -1.40 -2.86 10.37
C LEU A 75 -2.30 -3.76 9.52
N GLY A 76 -2.09 -3.81 8.20
CA GLY A 76 -2.83 -4.72 7.31
C GLY A 76 -2.64 -6.20 7.68
N ILE A 77 -1.42 -6.61 8.05
CA ILE A 77 -1.15 -7.97 8.55
C ILE A 77 -1.93 -8.23 9.86
N PHE A 78 -1.94 -7.26 10.80
CA PHE A 78 -2.68 -7.40 12.05
C PHE A 78 -4.19 -7.48 11.85
N VAL A 79 -4.76 -6.66 10.98
CA VAL A 79 -6.18 -6.70 10.62
C VAL A 79 -6.58 -8.12 10.20
N LEU A 80 -5.80 -8.75 9.33
CA LEU A 80 -6.09 -10.09 8.84
C LEU A 80 -5.91 -11.17 9.92
N LYS A 81 -4.85 -11.06 10.73
CA LYS A 81 -4.58 -12.03 11.82
C LYS A 81 -5.65 -12.02 12.90
N LEU A 82 -6.26 -10.88 13.15
CA LEU A 82 -7.30 -10.69 14.17
C LEU A 82 -8.72 -10.89 13.61
N LEU A 83 -8.86 -11.55 12.45
CA LEU A 83 -10.16 -11.82 11.80
C LEU A 83 -10.95 -10.55 11.45
N VAL A 84 -10.23 -9.52 11.01
CA VAL A 84 -10.79 -8.26 10.48
C VAL A 84 -11.72 -7.53 11.46
N PRO A 85 -11.24 -7.12 12.66
CA PRO A 85 -12.05 -6.29 13.54
C PRO A 85 -12.40 -4.97 12.85
N VAL A 86 -13.67 -4.57 12.88
CA VAL A 86 -14.18 -3.38 12.17
C VAL A 86 -13.37 -2.13 12.48
N ALA A 87 -13.05 -1.89 13.76
CA ALA A 87 -12.27 -0.71 14.17
C ALA A 87 -10.87 -0.69 13.53
N LEU A 88 -10.17 -1.82 13.52
CA LEU A 88 -8.84 -1.92 12.89
C LEU A 88 -8.93 -1.79 11.37
N GLY A 89 -9.96 -2.33 10.75
CA GLY A 89 -10.23 -2.16 9.32
C GLY A 89 -10.43 -0.69 8.94
N VAL A 90 -11.21 0.06 9.73
CA VAL A 90 -11.42 1.50 9.53
C VAL A 90 -10.11 2.28 9.69
N ILE A 91 -9.32 2.00 10.73
CA ILE A 91 -8.02 2.65 10.94
C ILE A 91 -7.07 2.37 9.77
N HIS A 92 -7.02 1.14 9.30
CA HIS A 92 -6.21 0.75 8.13
C HIS A 92 -6.66 1.52 6.87
N GLN A 93 -7.97 1.64 6.64
CA GLN A 93 -8.52 2.38 5.51
C GLN A 93 -8.22 3.89 5.59
N LEU A 94 -8.35 4.51 6.78
CA LEU A 94 -7.97 5.91 6.99
C LEU A 94 -6.48 6.15 6.74
N GLY A 95 -5.62 5.22 7.19
CA GLY A 95 -4.19 5.29 6.92
C GLY A 95 -3.87 5.23 5.43
N SER A 96 -4.64 4.50 4.62
CA SER A 96 -4.48 4.48 3.16
C SER A 96 -4.78 5.84 2.53
N LEU A 97 -5.75 6.59 3.05
CA LEU A 97 -6.02 7.97 2.62
C LEU A 97 -4.84 8.90 2.94
N ILE A 98 -4.19 8.72 4.09
CA ILE A 98 -3.00 9.48 4.47
C ILE A 98 -1.84 9.19 3.48
N VAL A 99 -1.63 7.93 3.12
CA VAL A 99 -0.62 7.54 2.10
C VAL A 99 -0.90 8.23 0.77
N LEU A 100 -2.15 8.18 0.29
CA LEU A 100 -2.55 8.82 -0.96
C LEU A 100 -2.33 10.35 -0.92
N THR A 101 -2.69 10.99 0.20
CA THR A 101 -2.47 12.42 0.42
C THR A 101 -0.98 12.77 0.36
N LEU A 102 -0.12 12.00 1.02
CA LEU A 102 1.32 12.23 1.01
C LEU A 102 1.92 12.08 -0.39
N ILE A 103 1.51 11.07 -1.15
CA ILE A 103 1.95 10.89 -2.53
C ILE A 103 1.55 12.10 -3.37
N THR A 104 0.30 12.55 -3.25
CA THR A 104 -0.21 13.72 -3.97
C THR A 104 0.56 14.99 -3.61
N LEU A 105 0.84 15.21 -2.32
CA LEU A 105 1.66 16.34 -1.85
C LEU A 105 3.08 16.30 -2.41
N ILE A 106 3.72 15.15 -2.41
CA ILE A 106 5.07 14.97 -2.95
C ILE A 106 5.10 15.33 -4.45
N ILE A 107 4.14 14.81 -5.22
CA ILE A 107 4.04 15.09 -6.65
C ILE A 107 3.81 16.59 -6.89
N SER A 108 2.91 17.22 -6.12
CA SER A 108 2.61 18.65 -6.22
C SER A 108 3.84 19.51 -5.91
N GLU A 109 4.58 19.19 -4.85
CA GLU A 109 5.80 19.94 -4.47
C GLU A 109 6.91 19.81 -5.52
N ILE A 110 7.12 18.60 -6.06
CA ILE A 110 8.11 18.40 -7.13
C ILE A 110 7.72 19.23 -8.36
N TYR A 111 6.45 19.14 -8.78
CA TYR A 111 5.95 19.84 -9.96
C TYR A 111 6.04 21.38 -9.83
N THR A 112 5.68 21.92 -8.67
CA THR A 112 5.73 23.36 -8.39
C THR A 112 7.17 23.89 -8.44
N LYS A 113 8.12 23.15 -7.88
CA LYS A 113 9.53 23.54 -7.86
C LYS A 113 10.18 23.44 -9.24
N GLU A 114 9.80 22.45 -10.02
CA GLU A 114 10.27 22.30 -11.40
C GLU A 114 9.80 23.49 -12.28
N LYS A 115 8.54 23.91 -12.13
CA LYS A 115 8.02 25.11 -12.83
C LYS A 115 8.60 26.43 -12.33
N GLY A 116 8.90 26.56 -11.06
CA GLY A 116 9.50 27.77 -10.49
C GLY A 116 11.00 27.93 -10.78
N ALA A 117 11.65 26.91 -11.37
CA ALA A 117 13.05 26.92 -11.78
C ALA A 117 13.25 27.29 -13.26
N ILE A 118 12.14 27.48 -14.01
CA ILE A 118 12.12 28.00 -15.39
C ILE A 118 11.85 29.48 -15.38
#